data_e785cfbf709d484e6c2481f6a5b28fb5
#
_entry.id   e785cfbf709d484e6c2481f6a5b28fb5
#
_cell.length_a   1.000
_cell.length_b   1.000
_cell.length_c   1.000
_cell.angle_alpha   90.00
_cell.angle_beta   90.00
_cell.angle_gamma   90.00
#
_symmetry.space_group_name_H-M   'P 1'
#
loop_
_entity.id
_entity.type
_entity.pdbx_description
1 polymer ?
#
loop_
_entity_poly.entity_id
_entity_poly.type
_entity_poly.pdbx_seq_one_letter_code
_entity_poly.pdbx_strand_id
1 'polypeptide(L)'
;MFKLYEYSPSGNCYKIRLLLTQPNLPFDRIEIDILKGESRTPDFLLKNPNGRIPVLEIEPDKFLFESNAIMFYLSEGTEFFPSRHLQNSNIMW
;
A
#
# COMPACT_ATOMS: atom_id res chain seq x y z
N MET A 1 4.19 -10.15 8.24
CA MET A 1 3.25 -9.08 8.55
C MET A 1 3.50 -7.90 7.63
N PHE A 2 2.44 -7.34 7.10
CA PHE A 2 2.57 -6.17 6.23
C PHE A 2 2.99 -4.94 7.02
N LYS A 3 3.74 -4.06 6.37
CA LYS A 3 4.02 -2.74 6.92
C LYS A 3 3.56 -1.71 5.90
N LEU A 4 2.69 -0.82 6.32
CA LEU A 4 2.18 0.23 5.44
C LEU A 4 2.83 1.55 5.80
N TYR A 5 3.61 2.07 4.88
CA TYR A 5 4.21 3.39 5.01
C TYR A 5 3.25 4.37 4.38
N GLU A 6 2.74 5.30 5.17
CA GLU A 6 1.64 6.13 4.74
C GLU A 6 1.70 7.53 5.32
N TYR A 7 0.90 8.40 4.74
CA TYR A 7 0.62 9.71 5.29
C TYR A 7 -0.88 9.73 5.57
N SER A 8 -1.27 9.78 6.84
CA SER A 8 -2.66 9.56 7.24
C SER A 8 -3.68 10.41 6.48
N PRO A 9 -3.42 11.69 6.20
CA PRO A 9 -4.40 12.49 5.46
C PRO A 9 -4.57 12.12 4.00
N SER A 10 -3.69 11.29 3.45
CA SER A 10 -3.75 10.96 2.04
C SER A 10 -4.91 10.02 1.73
N GLY A 11 -5.70 10.36 0.72
CA GLY A 11 -6.79 9.51 0.28
C GLY A 11 -6.31 8.17 -0.28
N ASN A 12 -5.18 8.18 -0.97
CA ASN A 12 -4.63 6.93 -1.50
C ASN A 12 -4.19 6.00 -0.39
N CYS A 13 -3.64 6.54 0.68
CA CYS A 13 -3.27 5.73 1.82
C CYS A 13 -4.49 5.19 2.54
N TYR A 14 -5.54 5.99 2.61
CA TYR A 14 -6.77 5.57 3.25
C TYR A 14 -7.36 4.34 2.57
N LYS A 15 -7.34 4.31 1.24
CA LYS A 15 -7.86 3.16 0.51
C LYS A 15 -7.14 1.88 0.91
N ILE A 16 -5.83 1.96 1.04
CA ILE A 16 -5.05 0.79 1.40
C ILE A 16 -5.33 0.37 2.83
N ARG A 17 -5.47 1.34 3.75
CA ARG A 17 -5.83 1.01 5.13
C ARG A 17 -7.14 0.25 5.19
N LEU A 18 -8.13 0.67 4.40
CA LEU A 18 -9.41 -0.03 4.38
C LEU A 18 -9.24 -1.46 3.90
N LEU A 19 -8.45 -1.66 2.86
CA LEU A 19 -8.25 -3.00 2.31
C LEU A 19 -7.57 -3.92 3.31
N LEU A 20 -6.72 -3.38 4.16
CA LEU A 20 -6.05 -4.20 5.16
C LEU A 20 -6.91 -4.40 6.39
N THR A 21 -7.73 -3.42 6.72
CA THR A 21 -8.51 -3.44 7.95
C THR A 21 -9.77 -4.30 7.84
N GLN A 22 -10.48 -4.22 6.72
CA GLN A 22 -11.75 -4.91 6.58
C GLN A 22 -11.62 -6.44 6.68
N PRO A 23 -10.63 -7.08 6.03
CA PRO A 23 -10.44 -8.52 6.20
C PRO A 23 -9.62 -8.87 7.42
N ASN A 24 -9.34 -7.91 8.29
CA ASN A 24 -8.56 -8.14 9.50
C ASN A 24 -7.14 -8.64 9.23
N LEU A 25 -6.52 -8.18 8.16
CA LEU A 25 -5.14 -8.53 7.91
C LEU A 25 -4.25 -7.76 8.87
N PRO A 26 -3.34 -8.44 9.56
CA PRO A 26 -2.44 -7.74 10.47
C PRO A 26 -1.44 -6.89 9.69
N PHE A 27 -1.25 -5.66 10.16
CA PHE A 27 -0.25 -4.79 9.54
C PHE A 27 0.15 -3.71 10.52
N ASP A 28 1.37 -3.21 10.32
CA ASP A 28 1.88 -2.08 11.06
C ASP A 28 1.73 -0.84 10.21
N ARG A 29 1.39 0.26 10.85
CA ARG A 29 1.30 1.55 10.17
C ARG A 29 2.51 2.37 10.55
N ILE A 30 3.19 2.89 9.53
CA ILE A 30 4.36 3.72 9.75
C ILE A 30 4.08 5.06 9.08
N GLU A 31 3.94 6.08 9.90
CA GLU A 31 3.61 7.41 9.39
C GLU A 31 4.83 8.06 8.77
N ILE A 32 4.66 8.57 7.56
CA ILE A 32 5.69 9.30 6.83
C ILE A 32 5.17 10.70 6.60
N ASP A 33 5.80 11.68 7.21
CA ASP A 33 5.34 13.05 7.09
C ASP A 33 5.92 13.66 5.80
N ILE A 34 5.09 13.62 4.75
CA ILE A 34 5.55 14.10 3.45
C ILE A 34 5.77 15.63 3.46
N LEU A 35 5.12 16.32 4.38
CA LEU A 35 5.30 17.77 4.47
C LEU A 35 6.66 18.13 5.05
N LYS A 36 7.26 17.21 5.78
CA LYS A 36 8.60 17.39 6.33
C LYS A 36 9.67 16.73 5.49
N GLY A 37 9.30 16.22 4.32
CA GLY A 37 10.27 15.61 3.44
C GLY A 37 10.67 14.20 3.83
N GLU A 38 9.91 13.54 4.68
CA GLU A 38 10.29 12.20 5.13
C GLU A 38 10.22 11.15 4.02
N SER A 39 9.46 11.42 2.96
CA SER A 39 9.42 10.50 1.81
C SER A 39 10.62 10.69 0.88
N ARG A 40 11.49 11.63 1.18
CA ARG A 40 12.65 11.91 0.35
C ARG A 40 13.97 11.59 1.04
N THR A 41 13.91 10.95 2.20
CA THR A 41 15.13 10.52 2.88
C THR A 41 15.77 9.39 2.11
N PRO A 42 17.10 9.22 2.22
CA PRO A 42 17.76 8.12 1.53
C PRO A 42 17.18 6.76 1.88
N ASP A 43 16.84 6.56 3.15
CA ASP A 43 16.24 5.29 3.57
C ASP A 43 14.92 5.03 2.86
N PHE A 44 14.07 6.04 2.80
CA PHE A 44 12.78 5.84 2.17
C PHE A 44 12.90 5.65 0.67
N LEU A 45 13.84 6.35 0.05
CA LEU A 45 14.03 6.22 -1.40
C LEU A 45 14.53 4.85 -1.79
N LEU A 46 15.15 4.12 -0.87
CA LEU A 46 15.48 2.73 -1.13
C LEU A 46 14.23 1.86 -1.22
N LYS A 47 13.17 2.25 -0.52
CA LYS A 47 11.91 1.52 -0.58
C LYS A 47 11.10 1.90 -1.80
N ASN A 48 11.11 3.17 -2.14
CA ASN A 48 10.41 3.68 -3.30
C ASN A 48 11.19 4.83 -3.91
N PRO A 49 11.88 4.58 -5.02
CA PRO A 49 12.70 5.63 -5.64
C PRO A 49 11.92 6.88 -6.04
N ASN A 50 10.62 6.77 -6.20
CA ASN A 50 9.78 7.90 -6.55
C ASN A 50 9.49 8.81 -5.36
N GLY A 51 9.81 8.37 -4.14
CA GLY A 51 9.60 9.19 -2.96
C GLY A 51 8.14 9.48 -2.68
N ARG A 52 7.27 8.54 -2.94
CA ARG A 52 5.82 8.70 -2.75
C ARG A 52 5.26 7.65 -1.81
N ILE A 53 4.13 7.96 -1.24
CA ILE A 53 3.37 7.03 -0.41
C ILE A 53 2.04 6.75 -1.13
N PRO A 54 1.36 5.66 -0.85
CA PRO A 54 1.69 4.60 0.08
C PRO A 54 2.74 3.63 -0.45
N VAL A 55 3.42 2.97 0.48
CA VAL A 55 4.30 1.85 0.16
C VAL A 55 3.91 0.71 1.08
N LEU A 56 3.77 -0.47 0.53
CA LEU A 56 3.45 -1.65 1.31
C LEU A 56 4.62 -2.61 1.29
N GLU A 57 5.16 -2.90 2.46
CA GLU A 57 6.19 -3.92 2.59
C GLU A 57 5.50 -5.24 2.84
N ILE A 58 5.58 -6.15 1.87
CA ILE A 58 4.88 -7.43 1.94
C ILE A 58 5.70 -8.49 2.64
N GLU A 59 7.00 -8.42 2.51
CA GLU A 59 7.98 -9.26 3.20
C GLU A 59 9.19 -8.40 3.42
N PRO A 60 10.09 -8.79 4.31
CA PRO A 60 11.31 -8.00 4.49
C PRO A 60 11.98 -7.73 3.15
N ASP A 61 12.21 -6.45 2.89
CA ASP A 61 12.88 -5.96 1.68
C ASP A 61 12.09 -6.14 0.39
N LYS A 62 10.79 -6.44 0.47
CA LYS A 62 9.95 -6.51 -0.71
C LYS A 62 8.85 -5.48 -0.60
N PHE A 63 8.92 -4.48 -1.45
CA PHE A 63 8.04 -3.32 -1.38
C PHE A 63 7.19 -3.18 -2.63
N LEU A 64 5.92 -2.85 -2.41
CA LEU A 64 5.05 -2.43 -3.50
C LEU A 64 4.76 -0.96 -3.33
N PHE A 65 4.81 -0.23 -4.41
CA PHE A 65 4.43 1.17 -4.39
C PHE A 65 3.46 1.43 -5.52
N GLU A 66 2.75 2.56 -5.45
CA GLU A 66 1.58 2.84 -6.27
C GLU A 66 0.35 2.15 -5.71
N SER A 67 -0.62 2.96 -5.36
CA SER A 67 -1.81 2.43 -4.71
C SER A 67 -2.53 1.38 -5.56
N ASN A 68 -2.52 1.54 -6.89
CA ASN A 68 -3.18 0.58 -7.75
C ASN A 68 -2.50 -0.79 -7.69
N ALA A 69 -1.18 -0.82 -7.70
CA ALA A 69 -0.46 -2.07 -7.61
C ALA A 69 -0.70 -2.75 -6.27
N ILE A 70 -0.75 -1.95 -5.20
CA ILE A 70 -1.00 -2.50 -3.87
C ILE A 70 -2.40 -3.08 -3.80
N MET A 71 -3.38 -2.36 -4.33
CA MET A 71 -4.76 -2.84 -4.31
C MET A 71 -4.91 -4.12 -5.11
N PHE A 72 -4.26 -4.20 -6.25
CA PHE A 72 -4.31 -5.39 -7.05
C PHE A 72 -3.70 -6.58 -6.31
N TYR A 73 -2.55 -6.37 -5.70
CA TYR A 73 -1.89 -7.44 -4.95
C TYR A 73 -2.77 -7.95 -3.82
N LEU A 74 -3.37 -7.03 -3.06
CA LEU A 74 -4.19 -7.41 -1.93
C LEU A 74 -5.46 -8.10 -2.36
N SER A 75 -6.04 -7.68 -3.49
CA SER A 75 -7.27 -8.30 -3.96
C SER A 75 -7.03 -9.73 -4.43
N GLU A 76 -5.84 -10.03 -4.92
CA GLU A 76 -5.51 -11.39 -5.31
C GLU A 76 -5.25 -12.30 -4.14
N GLY A 77 -4.79 -11.73 -3.03
CA GLY A 77 -4.37 -12.53 -1.92
C GLY A 77 -5.37 -12.65 -0.80
N THR A 78 -6.56 -12.10 -0.95
CA THR A 78 -7.53 -12.11 0.12
C THR A 78 -8.89 -12.51 -0.40
N GLU A 79 -9.73 -12.98 0.51
CA GLU A 79 -11.11 -13.31 0.18
C GLU A 79 -12.02 -12.09 0.17
N PHE A 80 -11.49 -10.96 0.58
CA PHE A 80 -12.25 -9.73 0.57
C PHE A 80 -12.64 -9.33 -0.84
N PHE A 81 -11.76 -9.62 -1.81
CA PHE A 81 -12.05 -9.43 -3.21
C PHE A 81 -12.02 -10.81 -3.87
N PRO A 82 -13.10 -11.56 -3.76
CA PRO A 82 -13.07 -12.98 -4.15
C PRO A 82 -13.02 -13.22 -5.65
N SER A 83 -13.43 -12.26 -6.44
CA SER A 83 -13.57 -12.52 -7.85
C SER A 83 -12.48 -11.87 -8.66
N ARG A 84 -11.54 -12.66 -9.09
CA ARG A 84 -10.51 -12.17 -9.98
C ARG A 84 -11.04 -11.93 -11.38
N HIS A 85 -12.19 -12.50 -11.68
CA HIS A 85 -12.80 -12.25 -12.97
C HIS A 85 -13.16 -10.80 -13.16
N LEU A 86 -13.57 -10.15 -12.09
CA LEU A 86 -13.91 -8.74 -12.19
C LEU A 86 -12.69 -7.91 -12.51
N GLN A 87 -11.55 -8.32 -11.99
CA GLN A 87 -10.32 -7.60 -12.27
C GLN A 87 -9.92 -7.78 -13.72
N ASN A 88 -10.16 -8.96 -14.24
CA ASN A 88 -9.82 -9.23 -15.62
C ASN A 88 -10.72 -8.51 -16.60
N SER A 89 -11.80 -7.96 -16.14
CA SER A 89 -12.73 -7.26 -17.01
C SER A 89 -12.36 -5.79 -17.14
N ASN A 90 -11.10 -5.46 -17.01
CA ASN A 90 -10.60 -4.12 -17.22
C ASN A 90 -10.98 -3.13 -16.15
N ILE A 91 -11.30 -3.63 -15.02
CA ILE A 91 -11.53 -2.72 -13.92
C ILE A 91 -10.20 -2.25 -13.45
N MET A 92 -10.01 -0.97 -13.61
CA MET A 92 -8.77 -0.36 -13.17
C MET A 92 -9.06 0.38 -11.91
N TRP A 93 -8.19 0.17 -11.00
CA TRP A 93 -8.31 0.76 -9.68
C TRP A 93 -8.12 2.27 -9.70
#